data_5f3774710a414ded4c776fe7fd952ea3
#
_entry.id   5f3774710a414ded4c776fe7fd952ea3
#
_cell.length_a   1.000
_cell.length_b   1.000
_cell.length_c   1.000
_cell.angle_alpha   90.00
_cell.angle_beta   90.00
_cell.angle_gamma   90.00
#
_symmetry.space_group_name_H-M   'P 1'
#
loop_
_entity.id
_entity.type
_entity.pdbx_description
1 polymer ?
#
loop_
_entity_poly.entity_id
_entity_poly.type
_entity_poly.pdbx_seq_one_letter_code
_entity_poly.pdbx_strand_id
1 'polypeptide(L)'
;MTTSRFPVYFVSHGGGPWPWVEGMRQQFARTEREFRALPERLPAKPKAVLVISGHWEAEAFTVSTAEHPPMEYDYHGFPEHTYHIKYPAPGSPALAARVRELLAGANIPSAEDPKRGFDHGTFVPLALMYPEADIPVVMLSLKSNYDPVEHLRVGQALAPLRDEGVLIMGSGLTYHNMRGFGRDESTPVAAAFETYLNTAITQADPRRRNDMLVHWEAGDCARLAHPREDHLVPLMVVAGAAGDDQGRAVFVDHVMKVPMASYEFGGEATAPV
;
A
#
# COMPACT_ATOMS: atom_id res chain seq x y z
N MET A 1 -21.93 -9.23 18.49
CA MET A 1 -20.94 -8.13 18.45
C MET A 1 -20.78 -7.77 16.99
N THR A 2 -21.26 -6.62 16.56
CA THR A 2 -21.02 -6.12 15.20
C THR A 2 -19.52 -5.83 15.11
N THR A 3 -18.78 -6.64 14.33
CA THR A 3 -17.41 -6.32 13.99
C THR A 3 -17.41 -5.00 13.23
N SER A 4 -16.77 -3.98 13.79
CA SER A 4 -16.61 -2.71 13.09
C SER A 4 -15.79 -2.98 11.81
N ARG A 5 -16.27 -2.49 10.67
CA ARG A 5 -15.62 -2.65 9.37
C ARG A 5 -14.25 -1.98 9.39
N PHE A 6 -13.22 -2.70 8.92
CA PHE A 6 -11.87 -2.14 8.90
C PHE A 6 -11.75 -1.04 7.83
N PRO A 7 -11.02 0.05 8.13
CA PRO A 7 -10.57 0.98 7.09
C PRO A 7 -9.59 0.28 6.14
N VAL A 8 -9.34 0.90 5.00
CA VAL A 8 -8.29 0.48 4.08
C VAL A 8 -7.25 1.59 3.94
N TYR A 9 -5.99 1.22 3.78
CA TYR A 9 -4.88 2.18 3.74
C TYR A 9 -4.08 2.04 2.46
N PHE A 10 -3.69 3.19 1.90
CA PHE A 10 -2.55 3.29 1.01
C PHE A 10 -1.42 3.96 1.79
N VAL A 11 -0.25 3.31 1.85
CA VAL A 11 0.91 3.81 2.57
C VAL A 11 2.09 4.07 1.63
N SER A 12 2.69 5.24 1.76
CA SER A 12 3.96 5.56 1.11
C SER A 12 5.09 4.95 1.94
N HIS A 13 5.57 3.76 1.51
CA HIS A 13 6.49 2.92 2.31
C HIS A 13 7.93 3.43 2.40
N GLY A 14 8.30 4.41 1.56
CA GLY A 14 9.67 4.95 1.53
C GLY A 14 10.60 4.14 0.64
N GLY A 15 11.91 4.30 0.79
CA GLY A 15 12.91 3.67 -0.07
C GLY A 15 13.78 2.64 0.63
N GLY A 16 13.73 1.36 0.20
CA GLY A 16 14.56 0.31 0.76
C GLY A 16 14.40 0.12 2.27
N PRO A 17 15.44 -0.36 2.98
CA PRO A 17 15.39 -0.66 4.41
C PRO A 17 15.64 0.58 5.28
N TRP A 18 15.05 1.72 4.94
CA TRP A 18 15.33 3.03 5.57
C TRP A 18 15.25 3.04 7.11
N PRO A 19 14.39 2.26 7.80
CA PRO A 19 14.37 2.29 9.27
C PRO A 19 15.65 1.76 9.93
N TRP A 20 16.40 0.94 9.21
CA TRP A 20 17.66 0.35 9.68
C TRP A 20 18.91 1.05 9.16
N VAL A 21 18.75 2.19 8.46
CA VAL A 21 19.86 3.03 7.95
C VAL A 21 19.75 4.39 8.60
N GLU A 22 20.63 4.69 9.56
CA GLU A 22 20.53 5.85 10.47
C GLU A 22 20.25 7.18 9.75
N GLY A 23 21.03 7.55 8.74
CA GLY A 23 20.83 8.80 7.99
C GLY A 23 19.51 8.85 7.22
N MET A 24 19.00 7.71 6.74
CA MET A 24 17.68 7.64 6.10
C MET A 24 16.56 7.69 7.13
N ARG A 25 16.69 6.95 8.23
CA ARG A 25 15.69 6.94 9.29
C ARG A 25 15.37 8.34 9.81
N GLN A 26 16.36 9.21 9.93
CA GLN A 26 16.15 10.59 10.33
C GLN A 26 15.29 11.37 9.32
N GLN A 27 15.47 11.12 8.01
CA GLN A 27 14.66 11.76 6.96
C GLN A 27 13.20 11.28 6.97
N PHE A 28 12.93 10.06 7.43
CA PHE A 28 11.60 9.46 7.53
C PHE A 28 11.03 9.49 8.97
N ALA A 29 11.53 10.33 9.85
CA ALA A 29 11.14 10.35 11.26
C ALA A 29 9.63 10.60 11.47
N ARG A 30 8.99 11.39 10.60
CA ARG A 30 7.53 11.57 10.62
C ARG A 30 6.81 10.30 10.15
N THR A 31 7.22 9.73 9.04
CA THR A 31 6.67 8.47 8.51
C THR A 31 6.78 7.34 9.55
N GLU A 32 7.95 7.21 10.22
CA GLU A 32 8.13 6.22 11.30
C GLU A 32 7.10 6.40 12.41
N ARG A 33 6.93 7.62 12.91
CA ARG A 33 5.97 7.93 13.97
C ARG A 33 4.54 7.62 13.55
N GLU A 34 4.16 8.01 12.33
CA GLU A 34 2.81 7.79 11.82
C GLU A 34 2.50 6.29 11.62
N PHE A 35 3.46 5.52 11.10
CA PHE A 35 3.29 4.07 10.98
C PHE A 35 3.14 3.39 12.34
N ARG A 36 3.93 3.78 13.34
CA ARG A 36 3.79 3.25 14.71
C ARG A 36 2.44 3.59 15.35
N ALA A 37 1.87 4.74 15.02
CA ALA A 37 0.58 5.19 15.55
C ALA A 37 -0.62 4.62 14.78
N LEU A 38 -0.44 4.12 13.54
CA LEU A 38 -1.54 3.67 12.68
C LEU A 38 -2.39 2.56 13.32
N PRO A 39 -1.81 1.53 14.00
CA PRO A 39 -2.60 0.49 14.67
C PRO A 39 -3.59 1.02 15.71
N GLU A 40 -3.29 2.14 16.36
CA GLU A 40 -4.17 2.75 17.38
C GLU A 40 -5.44 3.38 16.77
N ARG A 41 -5.45 3.64 15.46
CA ARG A 41 -6.58 4.19 14.71
C ARG A 41 -7.52 3.10 14.20
N LEU A 42 -7.14 1.83 14.33
CA LEU A 42 -7.95 0.70 13.88
C LEU A 42 -9.00 0.33 14.92
N PRO A 43 -10.18 -0.16 14.51
CA PRO A 43 -11.24 -0.56 15.43
C PRO A 43 -10.85 -1.74 16.34
N ALA A 44 -9.88 -2.53 15.92
CA ALA A 44 -9.32 -3.66 16.67
C ALA A 44 -7.97 -4.09 16.05
N LYS A 45 -7.25 -4.97 16.74
CA LYS A 45 -6.10 -5.68 16.14
C LYS A 45 -6.60 -6.53 14.96
N PRO A 46 -6.03 -6.39 13.74
CA PRO A 46 -6.47 -7.18 12.61
C PRO A 46 -6.14 -8.67 12.80
N LYS A 47 -7.01 -9.53 12.30
CA LYS A 47 -6.78 -10.98 12.27
C LYS A 47 -5.71 -11.37 11.27
N ALA A 48 -5.57 -10.59 10.22
CA ALA A 48 -4.54 -10.72 9.20
C ALA A 48 -4.41 -9.41 8.40
N VAL A 49 -3.32 -9.27 7.66
CA VAL A 49 -3.09 -8.15 6.73
C VAL A 49 -2.97 -8.71 5.31
N LEU A 50 -3.70 -8.10 4.38
CA LEU A 50 -3.52 -8.30 2.95
C LEU A 50 -2.77 -7.11 2.39
N VAL A 51 -1.56 -7.34 1.86
CA VAL A 51 -0.69 -6.30 1.30
C VAL A 51 -0.66 -6.37 -0.22
N ILE A 52 -0.86 -5.24 -0.87
CA ILE A 52 -0.65 -5.06 -2.31
C ILE A 52 0.58 -4.18 -2.46
N SER A 53 1.74 -4.80 -2.76
CA SER A 53 3.02 -4.09 -2.85
C SER A 53 3.34 -3.69 -4.29
N GLY A 54 3.83 -2.46 -4.48
CA GLY A 54 4.38 -1.98 -5.74
C GLY A 54 5.62 -2.75 -6.22
N HIS A 55 6.21 -3.60 -5.36
CA HIS A 55 7.39 -4.41 -5.66
C HIS A 55 7.08 -5.83 -6.12
N TRP A 56 5.82 -6.18 -6.26
CA TRP A 56 5.43 -7.50 -6.77
C TRP A 56 4.44 -7.41 -7.92
N GLU A 57 4.89 -7.72 -9.10
CA GLU A 57 4.10 -7.80 -10.32
C GLU A 57 4.14 -9.21 -10.92
N ALA A 58 3.05 -9.63 -11.55
CA ALA A 58 2.93 -10.90 -12.25
C ALA A 58 2.00 -10.77 -13.48
N GLU A 59 1.99 -11.75 -14.36
CA GLU A 59 1.11 -11.75 -15.54
C GLU A 59 -0.38 -11.81 -15.17
N ALA A 60 -0.71 -12.46 -14.04
CA ALA A 60 -2.03 -12.48 -13.43
C ALA A 60 -1.94 -12.05 -11.97
N PHE A 61 -3.04 -11.59 -11.39
CA PHE A 61 -3.10 -11.37 -9.95
C PHE A 61 -2.72 -12.66 -9.21
N THR A 62 -1.64 -12.62 -8.45
CA THR A 62 -1.05 -13.80 -7.81
C THR A 62 -1.04 -13.61 -6.30
N VAL A 63 -1.49 -14.62 -5.57
CA VAL A 63 -1.60 -14.59 -4.10
C VAL A 63 -0.46 -15.39 -3.49
N SER A 64 0.24 -14.84 -2.49
CA SER A 64 1.24 -15.58 -1.72
C SER A 64 0.55 -16.61 -0.82
N THR A 65 1.06 -17.87 -0.82
CA THR A 65 0.40 -18.96 -0.08
C THR A 65 1.32 -19.67 0.93
N ALA A 66 2.58 -19.21 1.09
CA ALA A 66 3.50 -19.76 2.07
C ALA A 66 2.96 -19.61 3.51
N GLU A 67 3.08 -20.63 4.34
CA GLU A 67 2.81 -20.54 5.79
C GLU A 67 3.90 -19.75 6.54
N HIS A 68 5.13 -19.81 6.03
CA HIS A 68 6.30 -19.11 6.56
C HIS A 68 7.01 -18.39 5.42
N PRO A 69 6.51 -17.22 4.99
CA PRO A 69 7.09 -16.47 3.89
C PRO A 69 8.55 -16.08 4.21
N PRO A 70 9.48 -16.27 3.27
CA PRO A 70 10.85 -15.79 3.45
C PRO A 70 10.91 -14.25 3.34
N MET A 71 12.08 -13.68 3.65
CA MET A 71 12.38 -12.30 3.34
C MET A 71 12.84 -12.18 1.89
N GLU A 72 12.39 -11.14 1.20
CA GLU A 72 12.93 -10.72 -0.11
C GLU A 72 13.64 -9.39 0.05
N TYR A 73 14.96 -9.39 -0.07
CA TYR A 73 15.76 -8.17 -0.05
C TYR A 73 15.87 -7.63 -1.48
N ASP A 74 14.78 -7.00 -1.92
CA ASP A 74 14.57 -6.46 -3.28
C ASP A 74 15.27 -5.12 -3.54
N TYR A 75 16.20 -4.76 -2.69
CA TYR A 75 17.03 -3.55 -2.76
C TYR A 75 18.51 -3.92 -2.84
N HIS A 76 19.35 -2.97 -3.23
CA HIS A 76 20.80 -3.15 -3.35
C HIS A 76 21.56 -1.87 -2.98
N GLY A 77 22.85 -2.01 -2.68
CA GLY A 77 23.72 -0.87 -2.33
C GLY A 77 23.53 -0.35 -0.91
N PHE A 78 22.83 -1.09 -0.04
CA PHE A 78 22.66 -0.76 1.36
C PHE A 78 23.69 -1.45 2.26
N PRO A 79 23.87 -1.01 3.53
CA PRO A 79 24.76 -1.67 4.47
C PRO A 79 24.42 -3.15 4.67
N GLU A 80 25.46 -3.99 4.84
CA GLU A 80 25.33 -5.45 4.91
C GLU A 80 24.29 -5.93 5.93
N HIS A 81 24.22 -5.30 7.11
CA HIS A 81 23.25 -5.69 8.15
C HIS A 81 21.79 -5.60 7.69
N THR A 82 21.47 -4.80 6.69
CA THR A 82 20.11 -4.67 6.16
C THR A 82 19.64 -5.90 5.39
N TYR A 83 20.57 -6.74 4.90
CA TYR A 83 20.27 -8.01 4.24
C TYR A 83 20.06 -9.17 5.24
N HIS A 84 20.12 -8.86 6.54
CA HIS A 84 19.88 -9.81 7.63
C HIS A 84 18.67 -9.45 8.50
N ILE A 85 17.92 -8.41 8.13
CA ILE A 85 16.67 -8.02 8.78
C ILE A 85 15.69 -9.20 8.72
N LYS A 86 14.99 -9.46 9.83
CA LYS A 86 13.95 -10.47 9.91
C LYS A 86 12.63 -9.85 10.31
N TYR A 87 11.59 -10.23 9.62
CA TYR A 87 10.21 -9.96 9.96
C TYR A 87 9.44 -11.27 9.85
N PRO A 88 9.46 -12.13 10.90
CA PRO A 88 9.01 -13.51 10.84
C PRO A 88 7.49 -13.65 11.02
N ALA A 89 6.70 -12.75 10.46
CA ALA A 89 5.25 -12.86 10.47
C ALA A 89 4.82 -14.13 9.72
N PRO A 90 3.83 -14.87 10.24
CA PRO A 90 3.31 -16.04 9.54
C PRO A 90 2.55 -15.60 8.29
N GLY A 91 2.48 -16.46 7.29
CA GLY A 91 1.50 -16.37 6.22
C GLY A 91 0.13 -16.89 6.66
N SER A 92 -0.83 -16.83 5.76
CA SER A 92 -2.18 -17.36 6.00
C SER A 92 -2.74 -18.06 4.77
N PRO A 93 -2.52 -19.37 4.59
CA PRO A 93 -3.15 -20.12 3.49
C PRO A 93 -4.67 -19.99 3.47
N ALA A 94 -5.31 -19.87 4.63
CA ALA A 94 -6.75 -19.67 4.73
C ALA A 94 -7.20 -18.32 4.14
N LEU A 95 -6.48 -17.23 4.46
CA LEU A 95 -6.75 -15.93 3.84
C LEU A 95 -6.42 -15.94 2.34
N ALA A 96 -5.32 -16.59 1.94
CA ALA A 96 -4.97 -16.73 0.52
C ALA A 96 -6.08 -17.44 -0.27
N ALA A 97 -6.63 -18.53 0.25
CA ALA A 97 -7.76 -19.22 -0.34
C ALA A 97 -9.02 -18.31 -0.41
N ARG A 98 -9.30 -17.54 0.66
CA ARG A 98 -10.43 -16.61 0.70
C ARG A 98 -10.28 -15.48 -0.33
N VAL A 99 -9.08 -14.91 -0.48
CA VAL A 99 -8.78 -13.91 -1.53
C VAL A 99 -9.09 -14.48 -2.91
N ARG A 100 -8.64 -15.69 -3.21
CA ARG A 100 -8.88 -16.33 -4.50
C ARG A 100 -10.35 -16.65 -4.74
N GLU A 101 -11.07 -17.07 -3.71
CA GLU A 101 -12.52 -17.29 -3.78
C GLU A 101 -13.25 -15.98 -4.17
N LEU A 102 -12.91 -14.86 -3.53
CA LEU A 102 -13.52 -13.57 -3.82
C LEU A 102 -13.19 -13.10 -5.24
N LEU A 103 -11.95 -13.26 -5.69
CA LEU A 103 -11.56 -12.91 -7.06
C LEU A 103 -12.29 -13.80 -8.09
N ALA A 104 -12.38 -15.11 -7.84
CA ALA A 104 -13.11 -16.02 -8.70
C ALA A 104 -14.61 -15.68 -8.76
N GLY A 105 -15.23 -15.33 -7.63
CA GLY A 105 -16.61 -14.86 -7.56
C GLY A 105 -16.88 -13.60 -8.38
N ALA A 106 -15.86 -12.77 -8.59
CA ALA A 106 -15.90 -11.58 -9.45
C ALA A 106 -15.46 -11.85 -10.90
N ASN A 107 -15.21 -13.10 -11.28
CA ASN A 107 -14.64 -13.50 -12.57
C ASN A 107 -13.27 -12.85 -12.86
N ILE A 108 -12.42 -12.74 -11.84
CA ILE A 108 -11.05 -12.27 -11.95
C ILE A 108 -10.10 -13.47 -11.81
N PRO A 109 -9.38 -13.85 -12.88
CA PRO A 109 -8.40 -14.93 -12.81
C PRO A 109 -7.29 -14.62 -11.83
N SER A 110 -6.88 -15.60 -11.02
CA SER A 110 -5.79 -15.47 -10.09
C SER A 110 -4.90 -16.71 -10.05
N ALA A 111 -3.62 -16.51 -9.73
CA ALA A 111 -2.62 -17.55 -9.52
C ALA A 111 -2.17 -17.61 -8.05
N GLU A 112 -1.34 -18.59 -7.73
CA GLU A 112 -0.70 -18.76 -6.42
C GLU A 112 0.81 -18.76 -6.53
N ASP A 113 1.48 -18.21 -5.52
CA ASP A 113 2.92 -18.35 -5.35
C ASP A 113 3.24 -18.82 -3.93
N PRO A 114 3.66 -20.09 -3.76
CA PRO A 114 4.03 -20.63 -2.46
C PRO A 114 5.44 -20.24 -2.01
N LYS A 115 6.18 -19.47 -2.81
CA LYS A 115 7.57 -19.10 -2.54
C LYS A 115 7.75 -17.59 -2.31
N ARG A 116 6.78 -16.79 -2.73
CA ARG A 116 6.86 -15.32 -2.57
C ARG A 116 7.13 -14.94 -1.14
N GLY A 117 8.19 -14.17 -0.93
CA GLY A 117 8.58 -13.60 0.35
C GLY A 117 8.13 -12.15 0.54
N PHE A 118 8.44 -11.58 1.70
CA PHE A 118 8.13 -10.18 2.02
C PHE A 118 9.20 -9.25 1.46
N ASP A 119 8.83 -8.44 0.46
CA ASP A 119 9.65 -7.34 -0.04
C ASP A 119 9.63 -6.13 0.92
N HIS A 120 10.48 -5.12 0.67
CA HIS A 120 10.56 -3.98 1.58
C HIS A 120 9.28 -3.13 1.61
N GLY A 121 8.49 -3.09 0.55
CA GLY A 121 7.16 -2.47 0.56
C GLY A 121 6.20 -3.15 1.52
N THR A 122 6.44 -4.42 1.82
CA THR A 122 5.64 -5.21 2.78
C THR A 122 6.24 -5.15 4.19
N PHE A 123 7.50 -5.57 4.37
CA PHE A 123 8.04 -5.74 5.72
C PHE A 123 8.40 -4.42 6.41
N VAL A 124 8.78 -3.36 5.68
CA VAL A 124 9.16 -2.08 6.29
C VAL A 124 7.99 -1.43 7.04
N PRO A 125 6.85 -1.16 6.41
CA PRO A 125 5.72 -0.59 7.14
C PRO A 125 5.21 -1.52 8.25
N LEU A 126 5.13 -2.82 7.98
CA LEU A 126 4.60 -3.78 8.97
C LEU A 126 5.51 -3.95 10.19
N ALA A 127 6.83 -3.91 10.04
CA ALA A 127 7.77 -3.95 11.17
C ALA A 127 7.66 -2.72 12.08
N LEU A 128 7.20 -1.59 11.56
CA LEU A 128 6.93 -0.39 12.35
C LEU A 128 5.55 -0.42 13.01
N MET A 129 4.54 -0.92 12.29
CA MET A 129 3.16 -1.04 12.76
C MET A 129 3.00 -2.18 13.77
N TYR A 130 3.60 -3.33 13.50
CA TYR A 130 3.45 -4.57 14.26
C TYR A 130 4.81 -5.23 14.48
N PRO A 131 5.66 -4.66 15.35
CA PRO A 131 7.04 -5.14 15.55
C PRO A 131 7.13 -6.57 16.08
N GLU A 132 6.08 -7.07 16.75
CA GLU A 132 6.02 -8.45 17.27
C GLU A 132 5.85 -9.49 16.16
N ALA A 133 5.54 -9.08 14.92
CA ALA A 133 5.34 -9.96 13.76
C ALA A 133 4.36 -11.13 14.00
N ASP A 134 3.33 -10.91 14.81
CA ASP A 134 2.39 -11.93 15.26
C ASP A 134 1.06 -11.93 14.49
N ILE A 135 0.92 -11.02 13.51
CA ILE A 135 -0.25 -10.93 12.64
C ILE A 135 0.08 -11.61 11.32
N PRO A 136 -0.76 -12.56 10.86
CA PRO A 136 -0.56 -13.22 9.56
C PRO A 136 -0.62 -12.22 8.40
N VAL A 137 0.28 -12.39 7.42
CA VAL A 137 0.39 -11.54 6.25
C VAL A 137 0.27 -12.35 4.96
N VAL A 138 -0.60 -11.89 4.06
CA VAL A 138 -0.73 -12.40 2.70
C VAL A 138 -0.45 -11.25 1.75
N MET A 139 0.27 -11.52 0.67
CA MET A 139 0.51 -10.56 -0.39
C MET A 139 -0.33 -10.89 -1.62
N LEU A 140 -0.75 -9.85 -2.33
CA LEU A 140 -1.36 -9.96 -3.66
C LEU A 140 -0.51 -9.13 -4.64
N SER A 141 -0.09 -9.74 -5.75
CA SER A 141 0.68 -9.05 -6.77
C SER A 141 -0.15 -8.00 -7.50
N LEU A 142 0.52 -7.04 -8.10
CA LEU A 142 -0.01 -6.28 -9.21
C LEU A 142 -0.07 -7.18 -10.46
N LYS A 143 -0.96 -6.84 -11.38
CA LYS A 143 -0.92 -7.38 -12.74
C LYS A 143 0.00 -6.48 -13.57
N SER A 144 0.91 -7.07 -14.34
CA SER A 144 2.00 -6.38 -15.03
C SER A 144 1.56 -5.40 -16.14
N ASN A 145 0.27 -5.41 -16.51
CA ASN A 145 -0.31 -4.41 -17.40
C ASN A 145 -0.67 -3.10 -16.70
N TYR A 146 -0.68 -3.07 -15.36
CA TYR A 146 -1.01 -1.93 -14.50
C TYR A 146 -2.34 -1.25 -14.83
N ASP A 147 -3.29 -1.94 -15.48
CA ASP A 147 -4.59 -1.38 -15.82
C ASP A 147 -5.34 -0.93 -14.55
N PRO A 148 -5.61 0.37 -14.38
CA PRO A 148 -6.25 0.87 -13.16
C PRO A 148 -7.69 0.38 -12.98
N VAL A 149 -8.40 0.08 -14.07
CA VAL A 149 -9.77 -0.46 -14.01
C VAL A 149 -9.75 -1.87 -13.46
N GLU A 150 -8.81 -2.73 -13.91
CA GLU A 150 -8.68 -4.09 -13.40
C GLU A 150 -8.31 -4.08 -11.91
N HIS A 151 -7.39 -3.20 -11.48
CA HIS A 151 -6.97 -3.09 -10.08
C HIS A 151 -8.08 -2.54 -9.17
N LEU A 152 -8.87 -1.56 -9.63
CA LEU A 152 -10.07 -1.12 -8.92
C LEU A 152 -11.08 -2.27 -8.75
N ARG A 153 -11.32 -3.07 -9.78
CA ARG A 153 -12.22 -4.23 -9.72
C ARG A 153 -11.72 -5.27 -8.72
N VAL A 154 -10.41 -5.52 -8.66
CA VAL A 154 -9.82 -6.39 -7.64
C VAL A 154 -10.13 -5.87 -6.25
N GLY A 155 -9.91 -4.58 -6.00
CA GLY A 155 -10.26 -3.97 -4.72
C GLY A 155 -11.73 -4.14 -4.36
N GLN A 156 -12.64 -3.90 -5.29
CA GLN A 156 -14.09 -4.09 -5.09
C GLN A 156 -14.43 -5.54 -4.71
N ALA A 157 -13.79 -6.50 -5.38
CA ALA A 157 -13.98 -7.92 -5.06
C ALA A 157 -13.49 -8.29 -3.66
N LEU A 158 -12.44 -7.63 -3.17
CA LEU A 158 -11.81 -7.88 -1.87
C LEU A 158 -12.45 -7.11 -0.71
N ALA A 159 -13.37 -6.18 -0.99
CA ALA A 159 -14.02 -5.36 0.04
C ALA A 159 -14.66 -6.16 1.20
N PRO A 160 -15.23 -7.37 1.01
CA PRO A 160 -15.78 -8.17 2.11
C PRO A 160 -14.76 -8.54 3.20
N LEU A 161 -13.47 -8.64 2.89
CA LEU A 161 -12.41 -8.94 3.86
C LEU A 161 -12.37 -7.94 5.01
N ARG A 162 -12.77 -6.69 4.77
CA ARG A 162 -12.84 -5.63 5.78
C ARG A 162 -13.79 -5.98 6.91
N ASP A 163 -14.91 -6.62 6.61
CA ASP A 163 -15.91 -7.09 7.57
C ASP A 163 -15.48 -8.39 8.27
N GLU A 164 -14.51 -9.11 7.66
CA GLU A 164 -13.93 -10.34 8.19
C GLU A 164 -12.77 -10.08 9.18
N GLY A 165 -12.38 -8.82 9.37
CA GLY A 165 -11.31 -8.39 10.29
C GLY A 165 -9.94 -8.40 9.64
N VAL A 166 -9.86 -8.29 8.31
CA VAL A 166 -8.61 -8.20 7.55
C VAL A 166 -8.32 -6.73 7.23
N LEU A 167 -7.10 -6.28 7.53
CA LEU A 167 -6.59 -5.00 7.09
C LEU A 167 -6.09 -5.12 5.65
N ILE A 168 -6.68 -4.35 4.72
CA ILE A 168 -6.20 -4.24 3.34
C ILE A 168 -5.28 -3.03 3.24
N MET A 169 -4.05 -3.24 2.81
CA MET A 169 -3.02 -2.21 2.70
C MET A 169 -2.38 -2.23 1.31
N GLY A 170 -2.55 -1.14 0.57
CA GLY A 170 -1.75 -0.84 -0.63
C GLY A 170 -0.45 -0.17 -0.19
N SER A 171 0.66 -0.70 -0.63
CA SER A 171 2.00 -0.21 -0.30
C SER A 171 2.71 0.25 -1.57
N GLY A 172 2.90 1.54 -1.69
CA GLY A 172 3.50 2.19 -2.85
C GLY A 172 4.09 3.55 -2.51
N LEU A 173 4.01 4.50 -3.42
CA LEU A 173 4.45 5.89 -3.24
C LEU A 173 3.55 6.81 -4.07
N THR A 174 3.30 8.03 -3.61
CA THR A 174 2.61 9.06 -4.40
C THR A 174 3.53 9.79 -5.39
N TYR A 175 4.82 9.57 -5.30
CA TYR A 175 5.84 10.01 -6.25
C TYR A 175 6.90 8.90 -6.39
N HIS A 176 7.14 8.41 -7.62
CA HIS A 176 8.12 7.34 -7.86
C HIS A 176 8.99 7.58 -9.11
N ASN A 177 9.48 8.82 -9.27
CA ASN A 177 10.53 9.09 -10.23
C ASN A 177 11.90 9.04 -9.53
N MET A 178 12.56 7.89 -9.61
CA MET A 178 13.85 7.64 -8.95
C MET A 178 14.94 8.64 -9.34
N ARG A 179 14.84 9.28 -10.51
CA ARG A 179 15.80 10.28 -10.96
C ARG A 179 15.55 11.67 -10.36
N GLY A 180 14.39 11.86 -9.74
CA GLY A 180 13.94 13.14 -9.21
C GLY A 180 14.20 13.33 -7.71
N PHE A 181 14.35 12.25 -6.94
CA PHE A 181 14.56 12.36 -5.50
C PHE A 181 15.79 13.21 -5.16
N GLY A 182 15.63 14.14 -4.20
CA GLY A 182 16.66 15.05 -3.76
C GLY A 182 16.89 16.28 -4.66
N ARG A 183 16.15 16.43 -5.76
CA ARG A 183 16.27 17.55 -6.68
C ARG A 183 15.20 18.60 -6.42
N ASP A 184 15.55 19.89 -6.51
CA ASP A 184 14.61 20.99 -6.30
C ASP A 184 13.50 21.03 -7.36
N GLU A 185 13.81 20.64 -8.59
CA GLU A 185 12.85 20.59 -9.70
C GLU A 185 11.74 19.56 -9.47
N SER A 186 11.97 18.57 -8.62
CA SER A 186 10.99 17.51 -8.34
C SER A 186 9.93 17.94 -7.32
N THR A 187 10.23 18.94 -6.49
CA THR A 187 9.29 19.44 -5.48
C THR A 187 7.97 19.92 -6.12
N PRO A 188 7.97 20.84 -7.09
CA PRO A 188 6.73 21.29 -7.72
C PRO A 188 6.03 20.18 -8.52
N VAL A 189 6.78 19.27 -9.14
CA VAL A 189 6.23 18.13 -9.88
C VAL A 189 5.46 17.20 -8.93
N ALA A 190 6.07 16.82 -7.83
CA ALA A 190 5.45 15.93 -6.84
C ALA A 190 4.25 16.61 -6.15
N ALA A 191 4.36 17.91 -5.83
CA ALA A 191 3.28 18.66 -5.21
C ALA A 191 2.06 18.83 -6.14
N ALA A 192 2.27 19.05 -7.44
CA ALA A 192 1.19 19.15 -8.41
C ALA A 192 0.42 17.82 -8.52
N PHE A 193 1.15 16.71 -8.64
CA PHE A 193 0.51 15.40 -8.74
C PHE A 193 -0.15 14.96 -7.41
N GLU A 194 0.47 15.26 -6.26
CA GLU A 194 -0.13 15.02 -4.94
C GLU A 194 -1.46 15.79 -4.79
N THR A 195 -1.53 17.03 -5.25
CA THR A 195 -2.77 17.83 -5.26
C THR A 195 -3.86 17.14 -6.08
N TYR A 196 -3.52 16.60 -7.25
CA TYR A 196 -4.48 15.82 -8.05
C TYR A 196 -4.96 14.56 -7.30
N LEU A 197 -4.04 13.78 -6.74
CA LEU A 197 -4.39 12.56 -5.99
C LEU A 197 -5.26 12.91 -4.78
N ASN A 198 -4.90 13.92 -4.02
CA ASN A 198 -5.69 14.35 -2.86
C ASN A 198 -7.10 14.79 -3.29
N THR A 199 -7.22 15.51 -4.42
CA THR A 199 -8.51 15.89 -4.99
C THR A 199 -9.33 14.66 -5.38
N ALA A 200 -8.72 13.65 -6.01
CA ALA A 200 -9.40 12.41 -6.36
C ALA A 200 -9.86 11.65 -5.11
N ILE A 201 -8.96 11.44 -4.15
CA ILE A 201 -9.20 10.64 -2.95
C ILE A 201 -10.31 11.24 -2.06
N THR A 202 -10.37 12.56 -1.95
CA THR A 202 -11.34 13.26 -1.09
C THR A 202 -12.69 13.49 -1.75
N GLN A 203 -12.93 12.98 -2.97
CA GLN A 203 -14.25 13.05 -3.61
C GLN A 203 -15.31 12.36 -2.74
N ALA A 204 -16.43 13.04 -2.53
CA ALA A 204 -17.59 12.47 -1.85
C ALA A 204 -18.33 11.42 -2.70
N ASP A 205 -18.29 11.59 -4.04
CA ASP A 205 -18.85 10.62 -4.99
C ASP A 205 -17.77 9.57 -5.35
N PRO A 206 -17.94 8.30 -4.96
CA PRO A 206 -16.97 7.25 -5.24
C PRO A 206 -16.82 6.96 -6.74
N ARG A 207 -17.83 7.26 -7.56
CA ARG A 207 -17.73 7.10 -9.01
C ARG A 207 -16.77 8.11 -9.59
N ARG A 208 -16.87 9.38 -9.15
CA ARG A 208 -15.97 10.44 -9.57
C ARG A 208 -14.56 10.21 -9.08
N ARG A 209 -14.39 9.74 -7.83
CA ARG A 209 -13.09 9.32 -7.30
C ARG A 209 -12.45 8.27 -8.21
N ASN A 210 -13.18 7.20 -8.50
CA ASN A 210 -12.67 6.08 -9.28
C ASN A 210 -12.39 6.51 -10.73
N ASP A 211 -13.22 7.36 -11.33
CA ASP A 211 -12.99 7.91 -12.66
C ASP A 211 -11.69 8.72 -12.71
N MET A 212 -11.45 9.60 -11.74
CA MET A 212 -10.19 10.35 -11.65
C MET A 212 -8.99 9.42 -11.47
N LEU A 213 -9.11 8.35 -10.66
CA LEU A 213 -8.03 7.38 -10.45
C LEU A 213 -7.76 6.55 -11.71
N VAL A 214 -8.79 6.17 -12.47
CA VAL A 214 -8.63 5.51 -13.78
C VAL A 214 -7.90 6.41 -14.77
N HIS A 215 -8.22 7.69 -14.76
CA HIS A 215 -7.62 8.68 -15.65
C HIS A 215 -6.51 9.48 -14.95
N TRP A 216 -5.74 8.82 -14.07
CA TRP A 216 -4.70 9.46 -13.25
C TRP A 216 -3.67 10.27 -14.08
N GLU A 217 -3.43 9.87 -15.33
CA GLU A 217 -2.55 10.60 -16.25
C GLU A 217 -3.05 12.01 -16.62
N ALA A 218 -4.34 12.31 -16.39
CA ALA A 218 -4.89 13.65 -16.56
C ALA A 218 -4.43 14.62 -15.46
N GLY A 219 -3.81 14.11 -14.39
CA GLY A 219 -3.23 14.94 -13.34
C GLY A 219 -2.00 15.70 -13.83
N ASP A 220 -1.86 16.95 -13.37
CA ASP A 220 -0.67 17.74 -13.66
C ASP A 220 0.59 17.00 -13.21
N CYS A 221 1.58 16.90 -14.07
CA CYS A 221 2.86 16.25 -13.85
C CYS A 221 2.78 14.73 -13.59
N ALA A 222 1.66 14.06 -13.88
CA ALA A 222 1.44 12.64 -13.57
C ALA A 222 2.59 11.73 -14.04
N ARG A 223 2.94 11.78 -15.32
CA ARG A 223 4.02 10.96 -15.90
C ARG A 223 5.42 11.42 -15.51
N LEU A 224 5.57 12.65 -15.02
CA LEU A 224 6.83 13.11 -14.42
C LEU A 224 6.98 12.58 -12.99
N ALA A 225 5.88 12.46 -12.25
CA ALA A 225 5.86 11.86 -10.91
C ALA A 225 5.97 10.33 -10.97
N HIS A 226 5.28 9.72 -11.93
CA HIS A 226 5.28 8.26 -12.19
C HIS A 226 5.64 7.94 -13.64
N PRO A 227 6.93 7.85 -14.01
CA PRO A 227 7.34 7.34 -15.32
C PRO A 227 6.81 5.93 -15.59
N ARG A 228 6.65 5.15 -14.52
CA ARG A 228 5.98 3.86 -14.42
C ARG A 228 5.04 3.89 -13.20
N GLU A 229 3.88 3.29 -13.33
CA GLU A 229 2.81 3.37 -12.34
C GLU A 229 2.80 2.27 -11.28
N ASP A 230 3.80 1.42 -11.24
CA ASP A 230 3.94 0.30 -10.30
C ASP A 230 3.67 0.68 -8.83
N HIS A 231 4.19 1.84 -8.39
CA HIS A 231 4.01 2.34 -7.04
C HIS A 231 2.71 3.14 -6.84
N LEU A 232 2.00 3.50 -7.91
CA LEU A 232 0.70 4.17 -7.83
C LEU A 232 -0.46 3.17 -7.79
N VAL A 233 -0.36 2.10 -8.57
CA VAL A 233 -1.45 1.13 -8.79
C VAL A 233 -1.96 0.44 -7.51
N PRO A 234 -1.15 0.20 -6.44
CA PRO A 234 -1.70 -0.26 -5.16
C PRO A 234 -2.83 0.62 -4.60
N LEU A 235 -2.80 1.94 -4.88
CA LEU A 235 -3.87 2.86 -4.50
C LEU A 235 -5.20 2.53 -5.20
N MET A 236 -5.16 2.03 -6.44
CA MET A 236 -6.38 1.65 -7.18
C MET A 236 -7.09 0.48 -6.48
N VAL A 237 -6.33 -0.52 -6.01
CA VAL A 237 -6.90 -1.65 -5.25
C VAL A 237 -7.51 -1.16 -3.93
N VAL A 238 -6.82 -0.28 -3.22
CA VAL A 238 -7.32 0.32 -1.97
C VAL A 238 -8.60 1.11 -2.20
N ALA A 239 -8.64 1.97 -3.23
CA ALA A 239 -9.82 2.76 -3.57
C ALA A 239 -11.01 1.88 -4.00
N GLY A 240 -10.75 0.76 -4.69
CA GLY A 240 -11.76 -0.23 -5.00
C GLY A 240 -12.33 -0.91 -3.75
N ALA A 241 -11.46 -1.32 -2.82
CA ALA A 241 -11.85 -1.94 -1.55
C ALA A 241 -12.57 -0.98 -0.60
N ALA A 242 -12.37 0.31 -0.75
CA ALA A 242 -13.07 1.36 0.00
C ALA A 242 -14.58 1.37 -0.27
N GLY A 243 -15.01 0.98 -1.49
CA GLY A 243 -16.42 1.09 -1.87
C GLY A 243 -16.89 2.54 -1.85
N ASP A 244 -17.90 2.85 -1.04
CA ASP A 244 -18.48 4.19 -0.93
C ASP A 244 -17.78 5.08 0.12
N ASP A 245 -16.82 4.55 0.87
CA ASP A 245 -16.12 5.32 1.88
C ASP A 245 -15.27 6.44 1.23
N GLN A 246 -15.42 7.65 1.76
CA GLN A 246 -14.59 8.78 1.37
C GLN A 246 -13.16 8.61 1.91
N GLY A 247 -12.18 8.95 1.08
CA GLY A 247 -10.78 8.93 1.49
C GLY A 247 -10.30 10.25 2.09
N ARG A 248 -9.19 10.17 2.79
CA ARG A 248 -8.45 11.34 3.32
C ARG A 248 -6.97 11.06 3.37
N ALA A 249 -6.15 12.09 3.33
CA ALA A 249 -4.75 11.97 3.68
C ALA A 249 -4.64 11.74 5.20
N VAL A 250 -3.92 10.67 5.58
CA VAL A 250 -3.61 10.38 7.00
C VAL A 250 -2.48 11.29 7.45
N PHE A 251 -1.45 11.35 6.63
CA PHE A 251 -0.32 12.28 6.77
C PHE A 251 0.36 12.49 5.42
N VAL A 252 1.09 13.59 5.32
CA VAL A 252 2.01 13.88 4.23
C VAL A 252 3.39 14.11 4.83
N ASP A 253 4.39 13.35 4.42
CA ASP A 253 5.78 13.58 4.78
C ASP A 253 6.53 14.22 3.62
N HIS A 254 7.59 14.97 3.91
CA HIS A 254 8.43 15.58 2.90
C HIS A 254 9.83 14.96 2.97
N VAL A 255 10.03 13.97 2.12
CA VAL A 255 11.27 13.18 2.11
C VAL A 255 12.04 13.46 0.82
N MET A 256 13.33 13.74 0.93
CA MET A 256 14.18 14.03 -0.24
C MET A 256 13.54 15.06 -1.19
N LYS A 257 12.96 16.14 -0.62
CA LYS A 257 12.34 17.28 -1.31
C LYS A 257 11.00 16.98 -2.02
N VAL A 258 10.42 15.81 -1.84
CA VAL A 258 9.10 15.49 -2.41
C VAL A 258 8.09 15.18 -1.33
N PRO A 259 6.83 15.65 -1.46
CA PRO A 259 5.73 15.21 -0.61
C PRO A 259 5.38 13.75 -0.93
N MET A 260 5.16 12.96 0.12
CA MET A 260 4.69 11.59 0.05
C MET A 260 3.50 11.44 0.97
N ALA A 261 2.33 11.22 0.40
CA ALA A 261 1.09 11.08 1.12
C ALA A 261 0.77 9.61 1.41
N SER A 262 0.13 9.38 2.55
CA SER A 262 -0.56 8.13 2.86
C SER A 262 -2.05 8.42 3.02
N TYR A 263 -2.90 7.52 2.53
CA TYR A 263 -4.34 7.72 2.48
C TYR A 263 -5.08 6.62 3.25
N GLU A 264 -6.25 6.98 3.77
CA GLU A 264 -7.18 6.10 4.46
C GLU A 264 -8.58 6.26 3.90
N PHE A 265 -9.36 5.17 3.88
CA PHE A 265 -10.78 5.19 3.57
C PHE A 265 -11.56 4.41 4.63
N GLY A 266 -12.65 5.00 5.13
CA GLY A 266 -13.58 4.35 6.05
C GLY A 266 -13.14 4.29 7.51
N GLY A 267 -12.12 5.05 7.91
CA GLY A 267 -11.78 5.26 9.32
C GLY A 267 -12.66 6.32 9.99
N GLU A 268 -12.79 6.26 11.30
CA GLU A 268 -13.39 7.36 12.04
C GLU A 268 -12.54 8.63 11.89
N ALA A 269 -13.20 9.77 11.67
CA ALA A 269 -12.51 11.04 11.59
C ALA A 269 -11.89 11.39 12.96
N THR A 270 -10.65 10.95 13.18
CA THR A 270 -9.87 11.51 14.29
C THR A 270 -9.49 12.94 13.93
N ALA A 271 -9.68 13.87 14.88
CA ALA A 271 -9.23 15.25 14.68
C ALA A 271 -7.74 15.27 14.29
N PRO A 272 -7.33 16.12 13.33
CA PRO A 272 -5.92 16.25 12.99
C PRO A 272 -5.13 16.69 14.23
N VAL A 273 -4.08 15.93 14.56
CA VAL A 273 -3.11 16.25 15.61
C VAL A 273 -2.11 17.28 15.10
#